data_aad785354f30e7329695439c4e7fae1f
#
_entry.id   aad785354f30e7329695439c4e7fae1f
#
_cell.length_a   1.000
_cell.length_b   1.000
_cell.length_c   1.000
_cell.angle_alpha   90.00
_cell.angle_beta   90.00
_cell.angle_gamma   90.00
#
_symmetry.space_group_name_H-M   'P 1'
#
loop_
_entity.id
_entity.type
_entity.pdbx_description
1 polymer ?
#
loop_
_entity_poly.entity_id
_entity_poly.type
_entity_poly.pdbx_seq_one_letter_code
_entity_poly.pdbx_strand_id
1 'polypeptide(L)'
;MTDQWEHNRLNFEGVWQGRSQWYVRQVDGELDLRQPTTVVENTRYAISFEEADTGLWDGTGLFLAPGGAAQYPLSRSTYNGSGACWQFQAAGGQSSLEVPTELPRFGHEINFFCGRSRSMLVLLWKPDGSEWRLNAIGAVAFRCQLSEEEEPSRAQHSSIEALLAPLQGCSGVIERFEPQPGVAGQASEPEPISWDPQPFLEAEVHGVFADGLVCGVPKRLPGSGFRLEVGCLQPLRFQQLSIVFDDQRRLQCWERRAFSIA
;
A
#
# COMPACT_ATOMS: atom_id res chain seq x y z
N MET A 1 -17.93 9.54 13.94
CA MET A 1 -17.23 8.62 13.04
C MET A 1 -16.15 9.41 12.31
N THR A 2 -14.95 8.85 12.17
CA THR A 2 -13.78 9.49 11.55
C THR A 2 -13.92 9.40 10.04
N ASP A 3 -13.89 10.51 9.33
CA ASP A 3 -13.98 10.53 7.87
C ASP A 3 -12.62 10.31 7.20
N GLN A 4 -12.59 10.21 5.86
CA GLN A 4 -11.38 9.91 5.08
C GLN A 4 -10.30 10.98 5.24
N TRP A 5 -10.66 12.26 5.40
CA TRP A 5 -9.70 13.33 5.63
C TRP A 5 -9.04 13.23 7.01
N GLU A 6 -9.82 12.95 8.06
CA GLU A 6 -9.27 12.76 9.40
C GLU A 6 -8.38 11.53 9.49
N HIS A 7 -8.76 10.42 8.84
CA HIS A 7 -7.88 9.26 8.73
C HIS A 7 -6.59 9.60 7.98
N ASN A 8 -6.66 10.38 6.90
CA ASN A 8 -5.47 10.83 6.18
C ASN A 8 -4.54 11.65 7.08
N ARG A 9 -5.07 12.59 7.86
CA ARG A 9 -4.30 13.37 8.83
C ARG A 9 -3.63 12.48 9.86
N LEU A 10 -4.39 11.61 10.53
CA LEU A 10 -3.89 10.70 11.56
C LEU A 10 -2.80 9.75 11.04
N ASN A 11 -2.97 9.24 9.84
CA ASN A 11 -2.05 8.29 9.24
C ASN A 11 -0.77 8.97 8.72
N PHE A 12 -0.89 10.07 7.97
CA PHE A 12 0.20 10.58 7.14
C PHE A 12 0.94 11.79 7.70
N GLU A 13 0.38 12.51 8.67
CA GLU A 13 1.07 13.66 9.25
C GLU A 13 2.45 13.30 9.77
N GLY A 14 3.47 14.03 9.34
CA GLY A 14 4.84 13.89 9.80
C GLY A 14 5.88 13.96 8.70
N VAL A 15 7.14 13.94 9.12
CA VAL A 15 8.31 13.81 8.25
C VAL A 15 8.78 12.36 8.32
N TRP A 16 8.67 11.65 7.22
CA TRP A 16 8.98 10.24 7.11
C TRP A 16 10.30 10.06 6.37
N GLN A 17 11.23 9.34 6.97
CA GLN A 17 12.51 9.01 6.35
C GLN A 17 12.76 7.52 6.44
N GLY A 18 13.32 6.95 5.38
CA GLY A 18 13.57 5.53 5.32
C GLY A 18 14.37 5.10 4.12
N ARG A 19 14.62 3.80 4.06
CA ARG A 19 15.28 3.13 2.96
C ARG A 19 14.24 2.56 2.02
N SER A 20 14.33 2.88 0.72
CA SER A 20 13.49 2.27 -0.30
C SER A 20 14.26 1.25 -1.14
N GLN A 21 13.59 0.15 -1.44
CA GLN A 21 14.11 -0.95 -2.26
C GLN A 21 13.16 -1.13 -3.45
N TRP A 22 13.71 -1.03 -4.65
CA TRP A 22 12.96 -1.14 -5.88
C TRP A 22 13.38 -2.38 -6.66
N TYR A 23 12.42 -3.21 -6.99
CA TYR A 23 12.53 -4.38 -7.82
C TYR A 23 11.92 -4.03 -9.17
N VAL A 24 12.74 -3.89 -10.21
CA VAL A 24 12.30 -3.44 -11.52
C VAL A 24 12.60 -4.52 -12.55
N ARG A 25 11.59 -4.88 -13.33
CA ARG A 25 11.72 -5.85 -14.42
C ARG A 25 12.71 -5.33 -15.46
N GLN A 26 13.68 -6.15 -15.81
CA GLN A 26 14.58 -5.88 -16.94
C GLN A 26 13.79 -5.95 -18.26
N VAL A 27 14.28 -5.26 -19.29
CA VAL A 27 13.57 -5.12 -20.59
C VAL A 27 13.15 -6.48 -21.17
N ASP A 28 14.06 -7.46 -21.15
CA ASP A 28 13.84 -8.79 -21.71
C ASP A 28 13.73 -9.88 -20.62
N GLY A 29 13.51 -9.48 -19.35
CA GLY A 29 13.57 -10.37 -18.21
C GLY A 29 12.29 -10.52 -17.43
N GLU A 30 12.38 -11.34 -16.42
CA GLU A 30 11.39 -11.50 -15.36
C GLU A 30 11.67 -10.49 -14.23
N LEU A 31 10.66 -10.25 -13.39
CA LEU A 31 10.84 -9.51 -12.14
C LEU A 31 11.54 -10.43 -11.13
N ASP A 32 12.77 -10.10 -10.74
CA ASP A 32 13.50 -10.80 -9.69
C ASP A 32 13.29 -10.09 -8.34
N LEU A 33 12.67 -10.80 -7.38
CA LEU A 33 12.42 -10.29 -6.03
C LEU A 33 13.50 -10.67 -5.01
N ARG A 34 14.54 -11.41 -5.42
CA ARG A 34 15.62 -11.83 -4.51
C ARG A 34 16.55 -10.67 -4.14
N GLN A 35 16.76 -9.74 -5.09
CA GLN A 35 17.62 -8.58 -4.88
C GLN A 35 16.98 -7.33 -5.50
N PRO A 36 16.96 -6.20 -4.79
CA PRO A 36 16.46 -4.94 -5.35
C PRO A 36 17.38 -4.46 -6.48
N THR A 37 16.77 -4.00 -7.55
CA THR A 37 17.47 -3.38 -8.69
C THR A 37 18.06 -2.02 -8.31
N THR A 38 17.38 -1.30 -7.42
CA THR A 38 17.79 0.02 -6.94
C THR A 38 17.47 0.15 -5.46
N VAL A 39 18.40 0.73 -4.72
CA VAL A 39 18.22 1.07 -3.31
C VAL A 39 18.46 2.56 -3.14
N VAL A 40 17.55 3.25 -2.46
CA VAL A 40 17.70 4.65 -2.07
C VAL A 40 17.70 4.73 -0.55
N GLU A 41 18.84 5.09 0.04
CA GLU A 41 19.05 5.01 1.49
C GLU A 41 18.28 6.09 2.28
N ASN A 42 18.03 7.24 1.68
CA ASN A 42 17.43 8.39 2.36
C ASN A 42 16.17 8.87 1.63
N THR A 43 15.26 7.96 1.35
CA THR A 43 13.95 8.36 0.82
C THR A 43 13.22 9.19 1.87
N ARG A 44 12.77 10.38 1.48
CA ARG A 44 12.06 11.30 2.36
C ARG A 44 10.68 11.63 1.81
N TYR A 45 9.73 11.76 2.71
CA TYR A 45 8.35 12.14 2.44
C TYR A 45 7.81 12.95 3.62
N ALA A 46 7.06 14.00 3.36
CA ALA A 46 6.46 14.79 4.43
C ALA A 46 5.03 15.21 4.10
N ILE A 47 4.18 15.16 5.11
CA ILE A 47 2.88 15.84 5.11
C ILE A 47 2.77 16.61 6.42
N SER A 48 2.41 17.88 6.31
CA SER A 48 2.08 18.76 7.43
C SER A 48 0.67 19.30 7.29
N PHE A 49 0.01 19.47 8.43
CA PHE A 49 -1.31 20.12 8.51
C PHE A 49 -1.17 21.34 9.42
N GLU A 50 -1.27 22.52 8.85
CA GLU A 50 -1.19 23.78 9.60
C GLU A 50 -2.53 24.08 10.30
N GLU A 51 -3.64 23.71 9.65
CA GLU A 51 -5.01 23.86 10.14
C GLU A 51 -5.78 22.55 9.98
N ALA A 52 -6.98 22.49 10.55
CA ALA A 52 -7.82 21.29 10.48
C ALA A 52 -8.14 20.86 9.04
N ASP A 53 -8.29 21.82 8.13
CA ASP A 53 -8.78 21.60 6.77
C ASP A 53 -7.73 21.85 5.68
N THR A 54 -6.49 22.18 6.04
CA THR A 54 -5.40 22.46 5.09
C THR A 54 -4.10 21.76 5.46
N GLY A 55 -3.27 21.49 4.48
CA GLY A 55 -1.97 20.87 4.65
C GLY A 55 -1.09 21.04 3.42
N LEU A 56 0.15 20.53 3.55
CA LEU A 56 1.13 20.53 2.48
C LEU A 56 1.65 19.10 2.29
N TRP A 57 1.63 18.63 1.06
CA TRP A 57 2.31 17.40 0.65
C TRP A 57 3.70 17.73 0.09
N ASP A 58 4.73 17.11 0.62
CA ASP A 58 6.13 17.22 0.18
C ASP A 58 6.69 15.86 -0.20
N GLY A 59 6.73 15.57 -1.49
CA GLY A 59 7.31 14.36 -2.06
C GLY A 59 8.70 14.57 -2.66
N THR A 60 9.37 15.68 -2.34
CA THR A 60 10.67 16.04 -2.94
C THR A 60 11.78 15.01 -2.74
N GLY A 61 11.66 14.17 -1.72
CA GLY A 61 12.59 13.08 -1.42
C GLY A 61 12.14 11.70 -1.89
N LEU A 62 11.06 11.59 -2.68
CA LEU A 62 10.60 10.32 -3.21
C LEU A 62 11.24 10.00 -4.56
N PHE A 63 11.78 8.78 -4.70
CA PHE A 63 12.48 8.32 -5.91
C PHE A 63 11.60 8.34 -7.18
N LEU A 64 10.32 8.04 -7.07
CA LEU A 64 9.37 8.01 -8.19
C LEU A 64 8.23 9.04 -8.04
N ALA A 65 8.47 10.14 -7.33
CA ALA A 65 7.46 11.20 -7.22
C ALA A 65 7.05 11.70 -8.61
N PRO A 66 5.75 11.79 -8.92
CA PRO A 66 5.29 12.35 -10.18
C PRO A 66 5.80 13.79 -10.37
N GLY A 67 6.44 14.06 -11.51
CA GLY A 67 6.94 15.41 -11.79
C GLY A 67 8.23 15.81 -11.07
N GLY A 68 8.95 14.87 -10.43
CA GLY A 68 10.16 15.17 -9.67
C GLY A 68 9.86 15.73 -8.30
N ALA A 69 10.75 16.60 -7.80
CA ALA A 69 10.60 17.27 -6.50
C ALA A 69 9.32 18.12 -6.44
N ALA A 70 8.21 17.52 -6.09
CA ALA A 70 6.91 18.18 -6.07
C ALA A 70 6.47 18.49 -4.64
N GLN A 71 5.95 19.69 -4.46
CA GLN A 71 5.19 20.10 -3.28
C GLN A 71 3.86 20.65 -3.75
N TYR A 72 2.78 20.29 -3.08
CA TYR A 72 1.48 20.86 -3.40
C TYR A 72 0.57 20.96 -2.15
N PRO A 73 -0.32 21.96 -2.14
CA PRO A 73 -1.24 22.14 -1.03
C PRO A 73 -2.28 21.02 -1.02
N LEU A 74 -2.68 20.63 0.17
CA LEU A 74 -3.79 19.74 0.44
C LEU A 74 -4.92 20.52 1.10
N SER A 75 -6.16 20.17 0.84
CA SER A 75 -7.30 20.69 1.59
C SER A 75 -8.42 19.67 1.70
N ARG A 76 -9.20 19.76 2.76
CA ARG A 76 -10.39 18.95 2.98
C ARG A 76 -11.38 19.08 1.82
N SER A 77 -11.55 20.29 1.28
CA SER A 77 -12.49 20.56 0.18
C SER A 77 -12.07 19.94 -1.16
N THR A 78 -10.77 19.71 -1.36
CA THR A 78 -10.22 19.10 -2.59
C THR A 78 -9.74 17.66 -2.39
N TYR A 79 -9.83 17.15 -1.15
CA TYR A 79 -9.37 15.80 -0.84
C TYR A 79 -10.08 14.78 -1.70
N ASN A 80 -9.25 13.90 -2.30
CA ASN A 80 -9.70 12.75 -3.06
C ASN A 80 -10.77 13.06 -4.13
N GLY A 81 -10.57 14.11 -4.91
CA GLY A 81 -11.52 14.51 -5.95
C GLY A 81 -11.80 13.43 -7.00
N SER A 82 -10.87 12.47 -7.21
CA SER A 82 -11.04 11.34 -8.13
C SER A 82 -11.66 10.09 -7.47
N GLY A 83 -11.74 10.01 -6.14
CA GLY A 83 -12.13 8.78 -5.42
C GLY A 83 -11.05 7.70 -5.36
N ALA A 84 -9.82 8.00 -5.80
CA ALA A 84 -8.73 7.03 -5.88
C ALA A 84 -8.00 6.78 -4.56
N CYS A 85 -8.10 7.69 -3.60
CA CYS A 85 -7.53 7.56 -2.26
C CYS A 85 -8.47 6.78 -1.35
N TRP A 86 -7.87 6.05 -0.42
CA TRP A 86 -8.60 5.27 0.57
C TRP A 86 -7.87 5.33 1.91
N GLN A 87 -8.63 5.34 3.01
CA GLN A 87 -8.10 5.37 4.35
C GLN A 87 -8.91 4.45 5.27
N PHE A 88 -8.19 3.64 6.04
CA PHE A 88 -8.66 2.91 7.21
C PHE A 88 -7.87 3.38 8.43
N GLN A 89 -8.29 2.96 9.61
CA GLN A 89 -7.45 3.14 10.79
C GLN A 89 -6.10 2.39 10.61
N ALA A 90 -5.00 3.14 10.61
CA ALA A 90 -3.65 2.61 10.46
C ALA A 90 -3.34 1.90 9.11
N ALA A 91 -4.10 2.20 8.06
CA ALA A 91 -3.76 1.86 6.68
C ALA A 91 -4.32 2.91 5.73
N GLY A 92 -3.63 3.20 4.64
CA GLY A 92 -4.10 4.17 3.66
C GLY A 92 -3.28 4.14 2.38
N GLY A 93 -3.78 4.78 1.34
CA GLY A 93 -3.08 4.82 0.06
C GLY A 93 -3.92 5.34 -1.09
N GLN A 94 -3.48 5.01 -2.29
CA GLN A 94 -4.17 5.37 -3.52
C GLN A 94 -4.04 4.27 -4.57
N SER A 95 -5.02 4.19 -5.44
CA SER A 95 -5.12 3.15 -6.45
C SER A 95 -5.55 3.70 -7.80
N SER A 96 -5.10 3.06 -8.89
CA SER A 96 -5.80 3.20 -10.19
C SER A 96 -7.21 2.64 -10.04
N LEU A 97 -8.21 3.39 -10.52
CA LEU A 97 -9.63 3.00 -10.39
C LEU A 97 -10.08 2.00 -11.44
N GLU A 98 -9.33 1.87 -12.52
CA GLU A 98 -9.56 0.92 -13.60
C GLU A 98 -8.24 0.55 -14.26
N VAL A 99 -8.20 -0.56 -14.96
CA VAL A 99 -7.06 -0.90 -15.82
C VAL A 99 -7.16 -0.02 -17.07
N PRO A 100 -6.25 0.94 -17.23
CA PRO A 100 -6.40 1.96 -18.27
C PRO A 100 -6.16 1.41 -19.66
N THR A 101 -6.78 2.03 -20.67
CA THR A 101 -6.55 1.71 -22.08
C THR A 101 -5.44 2.55 -22.71
N GLU A 102 -5.21 3.78 -22.20
CA GLU A 102 -4.32 4.77 -22.80
C GLU A 102 -3.20 5.27 -21.88
N LEU A 103 -3.28 5.01 -20.58
CA LEU A 103 -2.26 5.45 -19.64
C LEU A 103 -1.01 4.54 -19.68
N PRO A 104 0.18 5.08 -19.42
CA PRO A 104 1.43 4.32 -19.51
C PRO A 104 1.67 3.39 -18.30
N ARG A 105 0.79 3.42 -17.30
CA ARG A 105 0.94 2.64 -16.07
C ARG A 105 -0.40 2.39 -15.38
N PHE A 106 -0.48 1.25 -14.71
CA PHE A 106 -1.50 0.88 -13.73
C PHE A 106 -0.79 0.66 -12.40
N GLY A 107 -1.21 1.31 -11.33
CA GLY A 107 -0.42 1.30 -10.10
C GLY A 107 -1.19 1.58 -8.82
N HIS A 108 -0.57 1.15 -7.71
CA HIS A 108 -1.11 1.27 -6.36
C HIS A 108 0.00 1.65 -5.39
N GLU A 109 -0.33 2.54 -4.46
CA GLU A 109 0.47 2.83 -3.28
C GLU A 109 -0.30 2.36 -2.04
N ILE A 110 0.31 1.50 -1.24
CA ILE A 110 -0.28 0.90 -0.06
C ILE A 110 0.60 1.21 1.14
N ASN A 111 0.02 1.73 2.21
CA ASN A 111 0.73 2.08 3.44
C ASN A 111 0.07 1.41 4.64
N PHE A 112 0.91 0.84 5.51
CA PHE A 112 0.52 0.32 6.82
C PHE A 112 1.25 1.09 7.91
N PHE A 113 0.51 1.49 8.94
CA PHE A 113 1.04 2.27 10.06
C PHE A 113 1.04 1.46 11.35
N CYS A 114 2.12 1.57 12.13
CA CYS A 114 2.22 1.02 13.47
C CYS A 114 2.94 2.07 14.33
N GLY A 115 2.19 2.75 15.20
CA GLY A 115 2.71 3.94 15.88
C GLY A 115 3.24 4.95 14.86
N ARG A 116 4.51 5.28 14.98
CA ARG A 116 5.20 6.20 14.06
C ARG A 116 6.13 5.50 13.08
N SER A 117 5.88 4.23 12.77
CA SER A 117 6.45 3.54 11.63
C SER A 117 5.41 3.40 10.50
N ARG A 118 5.88 3.54 9.27
CA ARG A 118 5.08 3.43 8.05
C ARG A 118 5.78 2.48 7.08
N SER A 119 5.12 1.39 6.75
CA SER A 119 5.60 0.43 5.75
C SER A 119 4.80 0.62 4.47
N MET A 120 5.48 1.01 3.40
CA MET A 120 4.86 1.34 2.11
C MET A 120 5.24 0.31 1.07
N LEU A 121 4.26 -0.17 0.32
CA LEU A 121 4.46 -0.95 -0.89
C LEU A 121 3.86 -0.23 -2.10
N VAL A 122 4.60 -0.18 -3.19
CA VAL A 122 4.15 0.34 -4.48
C VAL A 122 4.15 -0.79 -5.49
N LEU A 123 3.05 -0.96 -6.20
CA LEU A 123 2.87 -1.95 -7.26
C LEU A 123 2.64 -1.25 -8.58
N LEU A 124 3.42 -1.58 -9.61
CA LEU A 124 3.33 -0.93 -10.92
C LEU A 124 3.31 -1.95 -12.06
N TRP A 125 2.26 -1.92 -12.88
CA TRP A 125 2.16 -2.62 -14.15
C TRP A 125 2.36 -1.64 -15.30
N LYS A 126 2.91 -2.13 -16.40
CA LYS A 126 3.05 -1.40 -17.65
C LYS A 126 2.48 -2.22 -18.82
N PRO A 127 2.07 -1.57 -19.91
CA PRO A 127 1.73 -2.26 -21.15
C PRO A 127 2.90 -3.09 -21.67
N ASP A 128 2.61 -4.32 -22.09
CA ASP A 128 3.54 -5.25 -22.73
C ASP A 128 2.81 -5.93 -23.92
N GLY A 129 2.84 -5.29 -25.07
CA GLY A 129 1.96 -5.62 -26.20
C GLY A 129 0.50 -5.30 -25.89
N SER A 130 -0.37 -6.30 -26.00
CA SER A 130 -1.81 -6.19 -25.66
C SER A 130 -2.14 -6.46 -24.19
N GLU A 131 -1.14 -6.80 -23.39
CA GLU A 131 -1.31 -7.20 -21.98
C GLU A 131 -0.71 -6.16 -21.03
N TRP A 132 -1.08 -6.26 -19.78
CA TRP A 132 -0.47 -5.51 -18.68
C TRP A 132 0.41 -6.43 -17.85
N ARG A 133 1.68 -6.11 -17.74
CA ARG A 133 2.66 -6.92 -17.01
C ARG A 133 3.24 -6.18 -15.82
N LEU A 134 3.39 -6.87 -14.69
CA LEU A 134 4.05 -6.32 -13.49
C LEU A 134 5.47 -5.88 -13.84
N ASN A 135 5.73 -4.60 -13.64
CA ASN A 135 6.97 -3.95 -14.05
C ASN A 135 7.86 -3.59 -12.87
N ALA A 136 7.26 -3.19 -11.75
CA ALA A 136 8.04 -2.83 -10.57
C ALA A 136 7.27 -3.04 -9.27
N ILE A 137 8.00 -3.39 -8.21
CA ILE A 137 7.57 -3.34 -6.83
C ILE A 137 8.55 -2.45 -6.07
N GLY A 138 8.02 -1.47 -5.33
CA GLY A 138 8.78 -0.64 -4.42
C GLY A 138 8.39 -0.92 -2.97
N ALA A 139 9.36 -1.19 -2.10
CA ALA A 139 9.14 -1.38 -0.68
C ALA A 139 9.93 -0.34 0.13
N VAL A 140 9.27 0.37 1.04
CA VAL A 140 9.89 1.43 1.83
C VAL A 140 9.54 1.26 3.30
N ALA A 141 10.56 1.23 4.13
CA ALA A 141 10.45 1.21 5.59
C ALA A 141 10.69 2.63 6.13
N PHE A 142 9.62 3.37 6.37
CA PHE A 142 9.70 4.73 6.91
C PHE A 142 9.63 4.76 8.44
N ARG A 143 10.34 5.74 9.03
CA ARG A 143 10.20 6.15 10.43
C ARG A 143 9.92 7.64 10.49
N CYS A 144 9.04 8.06 11.39
CA CYS A 144 8.70 9.45 11.57
C CYS A 144 9.83 10.16 12.33
N GLN A 145 10.34 11.24 11.76
CA GLN A 145 11.44 12.01 12.31
C GLN A 145 11.01 12.95 13.45
N LEU A 146 9.70 13.14 13.63
CA LEU A 146 9.13 13.97 14.70
C LEU A 146 8.60 13.14 15.87
N SER A 147 8.91 11.85 15.93
CA SER A 147 8.52 10.98 17.02
C SER A 147 9.54 11.04 18.16
N GLU A 148 9.05 11.13 19.40
CA GLU A 148 9.87 10.96 20.60
C GLU A 148 10.19 9.48 20.88
N GLU A 149 9.43 8.55 20.30
CA GLU A 149 9.62 7.12 20.40
C GLU A 149 10.32 6.58 19.16
N GLU A 150 11.44 5.88 19.38
CA GLU A 150 12.09 5.12 18.32
C GLU A 150 11.28 3.84 18.03
N GLU A 151 10.70 3.79 16.84
CA GLU A 151 10.05 2.57 16.37
C GLU A 151 11.10 1.52 15.98
N PRO A 152 11.01 0.29 16.49
CA PRO A 152 12.01 -0.73 16.20
C PRO A 152 12.00 -1.12 14.71
N SER A 153 13.18 -1.45 14.18
CA SER A 153 13.26 -2.11 12.89
C SER A 153 12.62 -3.49 12.97
N ARG A 154 11.78 -3.82 12.00
CA ARG A 154 11.20 -5.15 11.89
C ARG A 154 12.08 -6.05 11.04
N ALA A 155 12.28 -7.29 11.52
CA ALA A 155 13.11 -8.26 10.83
C ALA A 155 12.59 -8.56 9.42
N GLN A 156 13.51 -8.72 8.48
CA GLN A 156 13.17 -9.26 7.17
C GLN A 156 13.03 -10.78 7.29
N HIS A 157 11.88 -11.30 6.86
CA HIS A 157 11.63 -12.74 6.85
C HIS A 157 12.32 -13.41 5.66
N SER A 158 12.76 -14.65 5.85
CA SER A 158 13.47 -15.41 4.82
C SER A 158 12.55 -15.93 3.71
N SER A 159 11.27 -16.12 4.00
CA SER A 159 10.26 -16.57 3.06
C SER A 159 8.85 -16.09 3.45
N ILE A 160 7.91 -16.26 2.53
CA ILE A 160 6.51 -15.93 2.75
C ILE A 160 5.89 -16.84 3.82
N GLU A 161 6.24 -18.12 3.82
CA GLU A 161 5.77 -19.11 4.81
C GLU A 161 6.24 -18.70 6.21
N ALA A 162 7.51 -18.29 6.35
CA ALA A 162 8.06 -17.84 7.63
C ALA A 162 7.37 -16.56 8.14
N LEU A 163 7.00 -15.65 7.24
CA LEU A 163 6.27 -14.44 7.60
C LEU A 163 4.84 -14.76 8.04
N LEU A 164 4.16 -15.68 7.36
CA LEU A 164 2.75 -15.99 7.59
C LEU A 164 2.53 -17.03 8.70
N ALA A 165 3.57 -17.78 9.10
CA ALA A 165 3.45 -18.84 10.11
C ALA A 165 2.80 -18.41 11.44
N PRO A 166 3.07 -17.20 12.01
CA PRO A 166 2.44 -16.76 13.26
C PRO A 166 0.92 -16.57 13.16
N LEU A 167 0.36 -16.54 11.94
CA LEU A 167 -1.07 -16.29 11.71
C LEU A 167 -1.92 -17.54 11.69
N GLN A 168 -1.33 -18.71 11.75
CA GLN A 168 -2.07 -19.98 11.70
C GLN A 168 -3.08 -20.06 12.84
N GLY A 169 -4.37 -20.23 12.48
CA GLY A 169 -5.47 -20.30 13.44
C GLY A 169 -5.92 -18.95 14.00
N CYS A 170 -5.33 -17.84 13.58
CA CYS A 170 -5.77 -16.51 14.01
C CYS A 170 -7.17 -16.17 13.47
N SER A 171 -7.92 -15.46 14.31
CA SER A 171 -9.15 -14.77 13.93
C SER A 171 -8.93 -13.28 13.89
N GLY A 172 -9.69 -12.59 13.05
CA GLY A 172 -9.57 -11.15 12.88
C GLY A 172 -10.88 -10.53 12.44
N VAL A 173 -10.77 -9.33 11.87
CA VAL A 173 -11.91 -8.60 11.32
C VAL A 173 -11.60 -8.14 9.90
N ILE A 174 -12.66 -8.00 9.09
CA ILE A 174 -12.63 -7.42 7.75
C ILE A 174 -13.51 -6.18 7.70
N GLU A 175 -13.02 -5.13 7.07
CA GLU A 175 -13.72 -3.90 6.74
C GLU A 175 -13.60 -3.66 5.24
N ARG A 176 -14.61 -3.05 4.62
CA ARG A 176 -14.63 -2.72 3.19
C ARG A 176 -14.85 -1.25 2.98
N PHE A 177 -14.19 -0.70 1.97
CA PHE A 177 -14.36 0.68 1.52
C PHE A 177 -14.48 0.68 -0.01
N GLU A 178 -15.51 1.35 -0.53
CA GLU A 178 -15.72 1.51 -1.97
C GLU A 178 -15.14 2.85 -2.47
N PRO A 179 -14.66 2.95 -3.73
CA PRO A 179 -14.17 4.20 -4.30
C PRO A 179 -15.23 5.29 -4.25
N GLN A 180 -14.92 6.40 -3.58
CA GLN A 180 -15.82 7.56 -3.48
C GLN A 180 -15.04 8.86 -3.52
N PRO A 181 -15.48 9.86 -4.30
CA PRO A 181 -14.88 11.20 -4.28
C PRO A 181 -15.07 11.90 -2.93
N GLY A 182 -14.10 12.69 -2.54
CA GLY A 182 -14.17 13.54 -1.36
C GLY A 182 -13.99 12.79 -0.04
N VAL A 183 -14.52 13.36 1.03
CA VAL A 183 -14.32 12.89 2.41
C VAL A 183 -15.45 12.01 2.94
N ALA A 184 -16.54 11.89 2.22
CA ALA A 184 -17.79 11.31 2.70
C ALA A 184 -17.76 9.79 2.88
N GLY A 185 -16.85 9.08 2.24
CA GLY A 185 -16.77 7.63 2.31
C GLY A 185 -16.34 7.12 3.68
N GLN A 186 -16.94 6.03 4.11
CA GLN A 186 -16.59 5.32 5.34
C GLN A 186 -16.45 3.83 5.07
N ALA A 187 -15.55 3.18 5.80
CA ALA A 187 -15.48 1.74 5.79
C ALA A 187 -16.74 1.11 6.39
N SER A 188 -17.06 -0.11 5.96
CA SER A 188 -18.12 -0.91 6.57
C SER A 188 -17.84 -1.16 8.06
N GLU A 189 -18.87 -1.56 8.80
CA GLU A 189 -18.65 -2.13 10.14
C GLU A 189 -17.76 -3.36 10.04
N PRO A 190 -16.86 -3.58 11.03
CA PRO A 190 -15.98 -4.74 11.06
C PRO A 190 -16.77 -6.05 11.18
N GLU A 191 -16.47 -7.03 10.33
CA GLU A 191 -17.05 -8.37 10.35
C GLU A 191 -15.99 -9.40 10.77
N PRO A 192 -16.32 -10.43 11.57
CA PRO A 192 -15.38 -11.48 11.95
C PRO A 192 -14.88 -12.27 10.74
N ILE A 193 -13.57 -12.61 10.73
CA ILE A 193 -12.99 -13.45 9.69
C ILE A 193 -11.90 -14.35 10.28
N SER A 194 -11.71 -15.54 9.69
CA SER A 194 -10.57 -16.41 9.98
C SER A 194 -9.43 -16.14 9.00
N TRP A 195 -8.20 -16.36 9.46
CA TRP A 195 -7.02 -16.26 8.62
C TRP A 195 -7.01 -17.31 7.50
N ASP A 196 -6.68 -16.87 6.30
CA ASP A 196 -6.46 -17.71 5.13
C ASP A 196 -5.19 -17.26 4.39
N PRO A 197 -4.14 -18.10 4.30
CA PRO A 197 -2.90 -17.78 3.61
C PRO A 197 -2.97 -17.91 2.08
N GLN A 198 -3.97 -18.62 1.55
CA GLN A 198 -4.04 -18.99 0.12
C GLN A 198 -3.93 -17.79 -0.83
N PRO A 199 -4.58 -16.63 -0.57
CA PRO A 199 -4.45 -15.48 -1.46
C PRO A 199 -3.01 -15.01 -1.71
N PHE A 200 -2.09 -15.26 -0.77
CA PHE A 200 -0.67 -14.98 -0.93
C PHE A 200 0.09 -16.13 -1.57
N LEU A 201 -0.18 -17.38 -1.15
CA LEU A 201 0.59 -18.55 -1.57
C LEU A 201 0.28 -19.00 -3.00
N GLU A 202 -0.94 -18.79 -3.49
CA GLU A 202 -1.38 -19.17 -4.84
C GLU A 202 -1.12 -18.07 -5.88
N ALA A 203 -0.68 -16.87 -5.46
CA ALA A 203 -0.42 -15.78 -6.38
C ALA A 203 0.78 -16.09 -7.31
N GLU A 204 0.68 -15.72 -8.59
CA GLU A 204 1.75 -15.92 -9.58
C GLU A 204 3.06 -15.25 -9.18
N VAL A 205 2.97 -14.07 -8.59
CA VAL A 205 4.11 -13.34 -8.03
C VAL A 205 3.82 -13.07 -6.56
N HIS A 206 4.64 -13.64 -5.72
CA HIS A 206 4.59 -13.39 -4.27
C HIS A 206 6.00 -13.13 -3.73
N GLY A 207 6.09 -12.31 -2.70
CA GLY A 207 7.38 -11.96 -2.11
C GLY A 207 7.24 -11.30 -0.75
N VAL A 208 8.33 -11.37 0.00
CA VAL A 208 8.51 -10.69 1.29
C VAL A 208 9.55 -9.59 1.15
N PHE A 209 9.32 -8.47 1.82
CA PHE A 209 10.17 -7.30 1.74
C PHE A 209 10.54 -6.81 3.14
N ALA A 210 11.38 -5.80 3.19
CA ALA A 210 11.76 -5.15 4.43
C ALA A 210 10.52 -4.73 5.24
N ASP A 211 10.69 -4.66 6.55
CA ASP A 211 9.71 -4.15 7.52
C ASP A 211 8.40 -4.96 7.60
N GLY A 212 8.47 -6.28 7.29
CA GLY A 212 7.34 -7.19 7.40
C GLY A 212 6.32 -7.10 6.24
N LEU A 213 6.67 -6.42 5.15
CA LEU A 213 5.81 -6.33 3.98
C LEU A 213 5.79 -7.64 3.19
N VAL A 214 4.62 -7.98 2.66
CA VAL A 214 4.37 -9.15 1.82
C VAL A 214 3.36 -8.80 0.73
N CYS A 215 3.48 -9.38 -0.45
CA CYS A 215 2.45 -9.30 -1.48
C CYS A 215 2.20 -10.63 -2.19
N GLY A 216 0.99 -10.76 -2.74
CA GLY A 216 0.57 -11.78 -3.69
C GLY A 216 -0.21 -11.13 -4.82
N VAL A 217 0.34 -11.12 -6.05
CA VAL A 217 -0.24 -10.37 -7.17
C VAL A 217 -0.10 -11.12 -8.49
N PRO A 218 -0.96 -10.85 -9.49
CA PRO A 218 -0.80 -11.43 -10.81
C PRO A 218 0.43 -10.86 -11.53
N LYS A 219 1.17 -11.71 -12.21
CA LYS A 219 2.27 -11.32 -13.10
C LYS A 219 1.76 -10.53 -14.30
N ARG A 220 0.60 -10.95 -14.83
CA ARG A 220 -0.15 -10.30 -15.90
C ARG A 220 -1.56 -10.02 -15.41
N LEU A 221 -2.08 -8.83 -15.69
CA LEU A 221 -3.46 -8.54 -15.29
C LEU A 221 -4.42 -9.41 -16.09
N PRO A 222 -5.32 -10.14 -15.43
CA PRO A 222 -6.34 -10.94 -16.11
C PRO A 222 -7.28 -10.08 -16.97
N GLY A 223 -7.93 -10.71 -17.92
CA GLY A 223 -8.99 -10.10 -18.73
C GLY A 223 -10.35 -9.98 -18.02
N SER A 224 -10.47 -10.57 -16.82
CA SER A 224 -11.66 -10.56 -15.96
C SER A 224 -11.32 -9.97 -14.59
N GLY A 225 -12.23 -10.10 -13.62
CA GLY A 225 -12.03 -9.67 -12.25
C GLY A 225 -10.81 -10.32 -11.58
N PHE A 226 -10.13 -9.57 -10.74
CA PHE A 226 -8.92 -10.02 -10.04
C PHE A 226 -8.74 -9.30 -8.70
N ARG A 227 -7.80 -9.80 -7.91
CA ARG A 227 -7.42 -9.22 -6.61
C ARG A 227 -5.92 -9.03 -6.54
N LEU A 228 -5.51 -7.99 -5.82
CA LEU A 228 -4.12 -7.76 -5.42
C LEU A 228 -4.06 -7.86 -3.90
N GLU A 229 -3.19 -8.71 -3.39
CA GLU A 229 -3.04 -8.92 -1.96
C GLU A 229 -1.74 -8.30 -1.46
N VAL A 230 -1.84 -7.49 -0.42
CA VAL A 230 -0.68 -6.88 0.24
C VAL A 230 -0.86 -7.01 1.74
N GLY A 231 0.19 -7.35 2.46
CA GLY A 231 0.16 -7.48 3.91
C GLY A 231 1.36 -6.86 4.59
N CYS A 232 1.23 -6.64 5.89
CA CYS A 232 2.31 -6.17 6.74
C CYS A 232 2.23 -6.85 8.11
N LEU A 233 3.27 -7.62 8.44
CA LEU A 233 3.45 -8.18 9.78
C LEU A 233 4.04 -7.11 10.69
N GLN A 234 3.31 -6.78 11.73
CA GLN A 234 3.65 -5.80 12.76
C GLN A 234 3.82 -6.52 14.11
N PRO A 235 4.38 -5.91 15.15
CA PRO A 235 4.72 -6.63 16.40
C PRO A 235 3.57 -7.41 17.05
N LEU A 236 2.34 -6.88 17.01
CA LEU A 236 1.18 -7.48 17.69
C LEU A 236 0.02 -7.78 16.73
N ARG A 237 0.21 -7.55 15.44
CA ARG A 237 -0.87 -7.75 14.45
C ARG A 237 -0.33 -7.96 13.05
N PHE A 238 -1.14 -8.57 12.23
CA PHE A 238 -0.98 -8.58 10.79
C PHE A 238 -2.11 -7.77 10.16
N GLN A 239 -1.78 -6.89 9.24
CA GLN A 239 -2.75 -6.20 8.41
C GLN A 239 -2.63 -6.70 6.96
N GLN A 240 -3.76 -7.00 6.35
CA GLN A 240 -3.86 -7.36 4.94
C GLN A 240 -4.79 -6.39 4.25
N LEU A 241 -4.42 -5.96 3.06
CA LEU A 241 -5.25 -5.20 2.15
C LEU A 241 -5.45 -6.01 0.87
N SER A 242 -6.71 -6.21 0.48
CA SER A 242 -7.08 -6.70 -0.84
C SER A 242 -7.64 -5.55 -1.67
N ILE A 243 -7.11 -5.37 -2.88
CA ILE A 243 -7.64 -4.43 -3.87
C ILE A 243 -8.41 -5.23 -4.89
N VAL A 244 -9.73 -5.07 -4.94
CA VAL A 244 -10.65 -5.94 -5.68
C VAL A 244 -11.13 -5.26 -6.94
N PHE A 245 -10.95 -5.92 -8.08
CA PHE A 245 -11.42 -5.47 -9.39
C PHE A 245 -12.54 -6.36 -9.93
N ASP A 246 -13.58 -5.74 -10.50
CA ASP A 246 -14.71 -6.43 -11.14
C ASP A 246 -14.34 -7.03 -12.51
N ASP A 247 -15.28 -7.74 -13.14
CA ASP A 247 -15.11 -8.37 -14.45
C ASP A 247 -14.92 -7.36 -15.60
N GLN A 248 -15.24 -6.09 -15.38
CA GLN A 248 -14.91 -5.00 -16.28
C GLN A 248 -13.55 -4.38 -15.97
N ARG A 249 -12.79 -4.96 -15.04
CA ARG A 249 -11.48 -4.49 -14.59
C ARG A 249 -11.52 -3.09 -13.96
N ARG A 250 -12.65 -2.72 -13.33
CA ARG A 250 -12.83 -1.50 -12.53
C ARG A 250 -12.72 -1.85 -11.05
N LEU A 251 -12.11 -0.96 -10.30
CA LEU A 251 -11.97 -1.11 -8.86
C LEU A 251 -13.35 -1.18 -8.20
N GLN A 252 -13.63 -2.28 -7.54
CA GLN A 252 -14.85 -2.52 -6.80
C GLN A 252 -14.75 -2.01 -5.36
N CYS A 253 -13.71 -2.45 -4.64
CA CYS A 253 -13.47 -2.03 -3.27
C CYS A 253 -12.05 -2.31 -2.80
N TRP A 254 -11.70 -1.70 -1.67
CA TRP A 254 -10.58 -2.12 -0.83
C TRP A 254 -11.11 -2.88 0.38
N GLU A 255 -10.54 -4.03 0.67
CA GLU A 255 -10.85 -4.84 1.86
C GLU A 255 -9.62 -4.82 2.80
N ARG A 256 -9.78 -4.29 4.00
CA ARG A 256 -8.78 -4.38 5.04
C ARG A 256 -9.11 -5.50 6.01
N ARG A 257 -8.16 -6.40 6.24
CA ARG A 257 -8.24 -7.43 7.28
C ARG A 257 -7.19 -7.15 8.35
N ALA A 258 -7.57 -7.32 9.60
CA ALA A 258 -6.67 -7.15 10.74
C ALA A 258 -6.74 -8.37 11.65
N PHE A 259 -5.60 -8.99 11.91
CA PHE A 259 -5.45 -10.17 12.76
C PHE A 259 -4.55 -9.85 13.94
N SER A 260 -4.97 -10.16 15.15
CA SER A 260 -4.12 -10.08 16.33
C SER A 260 -3.19 -11.29 16.41
N ILE A 261 -1.94 -11.04 16.77
CA ILE A 261 -0.92 -12.08 16.99
C ILE A 261 -0.67 -12.15 18.49
N ALA A 262 -0.68 -13.37 19.04
CA ALA A 262 -0.47 -13.62 20.46
C ALA A 262 1.00 -13.44 20.87
#